data_7b5c116d03ce82c423046f8129e57cd7
#
_entry.id   7b5c116d03ce82c423046f8129e57cd7
#
_cell.length_a   1.000
_cell.length_b   1.000
_cell.length_c   1.000
_cell.angle_alpha   90.00
_cell.angle_beta   90.00
_cell.angle_gamma   90.00
#
_symmetry.space_group_name_H-M   'P 1'
#
loop_
_entity.id
_entity.type
_entity.pdbx_description
1 polymer ?
#
loop_
_entity_poly.entity_id
_entity_poly.type
_entity_poly.pdbx_seq_one_letter_code
_entity_poly.pdbx_strand_id
1 'polypeptide(L)'
;MQLALSEKQYRRLLDLVYIGNWILNSTRGDDRIREYDEVESLIFGECLRHGMPKLVELYNGEIIPSRAFAEGGIHEAILAYEDAVFYEILAQELALRDMQEIGHADNETELENRYEDYLGEFEQHGTDNISVNME
;
A
#
# COMPACT_ATOMS: atom_id res chain seq x y z
N MET A 1 16.26 -6.01 -23.03
CA MET A 1 16.50 -6.52 -21.67
C MET A 1 15.97 -7.94 -21.56
N GLN A 2 16.75 -8.82 -21.01
CA GLN A 2 16.29 -10.16 -20.66
C GLN A 2 16.53 -10.40 -19.18
N LEU A 3 15.57 -11.05 -18.53
CA LEU A 3 15.63 -11.36 -17.11
C LEU A 3 15.22 -12.82 -16.93
N ALA A 4 16.16 -13.64 -16.42
CA ALA A 4 15.90 -15.06 -16.20
C ALA A 4 15.30 -15.27 -14.82
N LEU A 5 14.02 -15.63 -14.78
CA LEU A 5 13.28 -15.89 -13.55
C LEU A 5 12.77 -17.34 -13.55
N SER A 6 12.79 -17.97 -12.37
CA SER A 6 12.05 -19.22 -12.19
C SER A 6 10.54 -18.93 -12.20
N GLU A 7 9.73 -19.97 -12.37
CA GLU A 7 8.26 -19.84 -12.30
C GLU A 7 7.83 -19.24 -10.96
N LYS A 8 8.45 -19.65 -9.89
CA LYS A 8 8.16 -19.13 -8.55
C LYS A 8 8.53 -17.64 -8.42
N GLN A 9 9.68 -17.24 -8.96
CA GLN A 9 10.11 -15.85 -8.96
C GLN A 9 9.21 -15.00 -9.83
N TYR A 10 8.81 -15.50 -11.00
CA TYR A 10 7.86 -14.79 -11.85
C TYR A 10 6.52 -14.58 -11.13
N ARG A 11 6.02 -15.61 -10.44
CA ARG A 11 4.78 -15.46 -9.66
C ARG A 11 4.89 -14.37 -8.60
N ARG A 12 6.05 -14.25 -7.94
CA ARG A 12 6.32 -13.18 -6.97
C ARG A 12 6.44 -11.82 -7.63
N LEU A 13 6.97 -11.77 -8.86
CA LEU A 13 7.03 -10.52 -9.61
C LEU A 13 5.63 -9.96 -9.88
N LEU A 14 4.65 -10.83 -10.15
CA LEU A 14 3.26 -10.40 -10.33
C LEU A 14 2.74 -9.68 -9.08
N ASP A 15 3.03 -10.20 -7.90
CA ASP A 15 2.65 -9.55 -6.64
C ASP A 15 3.27 -8.16 -6.51
N LEU A 16 4.57 -8.04 -6.79
CA LEU A 16 5.28 -6.77 -6.69
C LEU A 16 4.75 -5.73 -7.67
N VAL A 17 4.50 -6.14 -8.90
CA VAL A 17 3.97 -5.24 -9.95
C VAL A 17 2.56 -4.79 -9.60
N TYR A 18 1.72 -5.69 -9.13
CA TYR A 18 0.35 -5.37 -8.73
C TYR A 18 0.33 -4.37 -7.57
N ILE A 19 1.11 -4.65 -6.52
CA ILE A 19 1.18 -3.75 -5.34
C ILE A 19 1.74 -2.39 -5.74
N GLY A 20 2.78 -2.36 -6.56
CA GLY A 20 3.37 -1.10 -7.02
C GLY A 20 2.34 -0.24 -7.76
N ASN A 21 1.64 -0.83 -8.71
CA ASN A 21 0.59 -0.11 -9.44
C ASN A 21 -0.58 0.28 -8.54
N TRP A 22 -0.95 -0.60 -7.60
CA TRP A 22 -2.00 -0.30 -6.62
C TRP A 22 -1.69 0.95 -5.82
N ILE A 23 -0.48 1.05 -5.28
CA ILE A 23 -0.06 2.21 -4.47
C ILE A 23 -0.03 3.47 -5.34
N LEU A 24 0.47 3.36 -6.56
CA LEU A 24 0.63 4.53 -7.43
C LEU A 24 -0.69 5.03 -8.02
N ASN A 25 -1.66 4.15 -8.24
CA ASN A 25 -2.85 4.50 -9.01
C ASN A 25 -4.19 4.32 -8.30
N SER A 26 -4.30 3.52 -7.23
CA SER A 26 -5.60 3.17 -6.65
C SER A 26 -6.39 4.36 -6.09
N THR A 27 -5.70 5.43 -5.68
CA THR A 27 -6.33 6.64 -5.15
C THR A 27 -6.50 7.74 -6.21
N ARG A 28 -6.12 7.44 -7.46
CA ARG A 28 -6.22 8.41 -8.57
C ARG A 28 -7.48 8.15 -9.39
N GLY A 29 -7.98 9.19 -10.02
CA GLY A 29 -9.08 9.12 -10.96
C GLY A 29 -8.58 9.47 -12.37
N ASP A 30 -8.94 10.67 -12.85
CA ASP A 30 -8.55 11.16 -14.18
C ASP A 30 -7.04 11.40 -14.31
N ASP A 31 -6.35 11.56 -13.18
CA ASP A 31 -4.90 11.75 -13.12
C ASP A 31 -4.13 10.43 -13.04
N ARG A 32 -4.76 9.32 -13.43
CA ARG A 32 -4.14 8.00 -13.44
C ARG A 32 -2.86 7.99 -14.27
N ILE A 33 -1.82 7.34 -13.75
CA ILE A 33 -0.52 7.23 -14.42
C ILE A 33 -0.53 5.96 -15.28
N ARG A 34 -0.84 6.11 -16.56
CA ARG A 34 -1.03 5.00 -17.49
C ARG A 34 0.23 4.19 -17.76
N GLU A 35 1.40 4.78 -17.62
CA GLU A 35 2.69 4.11 -17.81
C GLU A 35 2.84 2.91 -16.86
N TYR A 36 2.32 2.99 -15.65
CA TYR A 36 2.33 1.86 -14.71
C TYR A 36 1.32 0.78 -15.09
N ASP A 37 0.17 1.16 -15.63
CA ASP A 37 -0.79 0.21 -16.19
C ASP A 37 -0.19 -0.57 -17.35
N GLU A 38 0.57 0.10 -18.20
CA GLU A 38 1.23 -0.51 -19.36
C GLU A 38 2.26 -1.56 -18.90
N VAL A 39 3.07 -1.24 -17.91
CA VAL A 39 4.04 -2.18 -17.36
C VAL A 39 3.33 -3.38 -16.74
N GLU A 40 2.28 -3.13 -15.97
CA GLU A 40 1.48 -4.20 -15.37
C GLU A 40 0.91 -5.13 -16.44
N SER A 41 0.35 -4.57 -17.51
CA SER A 41 -0.20 -5.35 -18.63
C SER A 41 0.86 -6.19 -19.32
N LEU A 42 2.07 -5.64 -19.54
CA LEU A 42 3.18 -6.38 -20.14
C LEU A 42 3.60 -7.57 -19.27
N ILE A 43 3.79 -7.34 -18.00
CA ILE A 43 4.26 -8.38 -17.08
C ILE A 43 3.18 -9.46 -16.88
N PHE A 44 1.93 -9.05 -16.66
CA PHE A 44 0.82 -10.00 -16.51
C PHE A 44 0.52 -10.75 -17.79
N GLY A 45 0.79 -10.15 -18.95
CA GLY A 45 0.62 -10.83 -20.24
C GLY A 45 1.45 -12.10 -20.39
N GLU A 46 2.60 -12.17 -19.73
CA GLU A 46 3.44 -13.36 -19.75
C GLU A 46 2.81 -14.57 -19.04
N CYS A 47 1.76 -14.35 -18.22
CA CYS A 47 1.01 -15.46 -17.61
C CYS A 47 0.49 -16.45 -18.65
N LEU A 48 0.15 -15.97 -19.84
CA LEU A 48 -0.36 -16.81 -20.94
C LEU A 48 0.69 -17.79 -21.45
N ARG A 49 1.98 -17.44 -21.35
CA ARG A 49 3.10 -18.28 -21.76
C ARG A 49 3.61 -19.20 -20.67
N HIS A 50 3.26 -18.90 -19.42
CA HIS A 50 3.78 -19.62 -18.25
C HIS A 50 2.73 -20.46 -17.52
N GLY A 51 1.65 -20.81 -18.23
CA GLY A 51 0.64 -21.72 -17.69
C GLY A 51 -0.22 -21.14 -16.58
N MET A 52 -0.36 -19.82 -16.52
CA MET A 52 -1.13 -19.10 -15.50
C MET A 52 -2.25 -18.24 -16.10
N PRO A 53 -3.04 -18.78 -17.07
CA PRO A 53 -4.04 -17.94 -17.75
C PRO A 53 -5.16 -17.45 -16.86
N LYS A 54 -5.39 -18.10 -15.71
CA LYS A 54 -6.43 -17.70 -14.74
C LYS A 54 -6.09 -16.42 -13.99
N LEU A 55 -4.83 -15.99 -14.01
CA LEU A 55 -4.38 -14.80 -13.30
C LEU A 55 -4.57 -13.52 -14.10
N VAL A 56 -5.02 -13.62 -15.34
CA VAL A 56 -5.25 -12.47 -16.23
C VAL A 56 -6.62 -12.54 -16.86
N GLU A 57 -7.11 -11.38 -17.29
CA GLU A 57 -8.32 -11.24 -18.10
C GLU A 57 -8.16 -10.05 -19.04
N LEU A 58 -9.02 -10.00 -20.06
CA LEU A 58 -9.05 -8.89 -21.00
C LEU A 58 -10.11 -7.88 -20.56
N TYR A 59 -9.71 -6.61 -20.53
CA TYR A 59 -10.61 -5.49 -20.27
C TYR A 59 -10.27 -4.37 -21.24
N ASN A 60 -11.24 -3.98 -22.07
CA ASN A 60 -11.07 -2.95 -23.10
C ASN A 60 -9.85 -3.21 -24.01
N GLY A 61 -9.62 -4.47 -24.36
CA GLY A 61 -8.52 -4.87 -25.24
C GLY A 61 -7.14 -4.96 -24.56
N GLU A 62 -7.07 -4.71 -23.27
CA GLU A 62 -5.83 -4.79 -22.52
C GLU A 62 -5.85 -5.98 -21.56
N ILE A 63 -4.68 -6.55 -21.30
CA ILE A 63 -4.52 -7.61 -20.31
C ILE A 63 -4.39 -6.94 -18.95
N ILE A 64 -5.23 -7.39 -18.00
CA ILE A 64 -5.21 -6.89 -16.63
C ILE A 64 -5.14 -8.09 -15.67
N PRO A 65 -4.72 -7.86 -14.41
CA PRO A 65 -4.85 -8.88 -13.37
C PRO A 65 -6.30 -9.33 -13.24
N SER A 66 -6.53 -10.63 -13.16
CA SER A 66 -7.89 -11.15 -13.05
C SER A 66 -8.44 -10.99 -11.63
N ARG A 67 -9.75 -11.18 -11.51
CA ARG A 67 -10.41 -11.26 -10.21
C ARG A 67 -9.81 -12.38 -9.36
N ALA A 68 -9.50 -13.53 -9.98
CA ALA A 68 -8.86 -14.65 -9.27
C ALA A 68 -7.51 -14.27 -8.69
N PHE A 69 -6.71 -13.46 -9.41
CA PHE A 69 -5.47 -12.92 -8.86
C PHE A 69 -5.75 -11.99 -7.68
N ALA A 70 -6.63 -11.01 -7.87
CA ALA A 70 -6.94 -10.00 -6.85
C ALA A 70 -7.51 -10.64 -5.57
N GLU A 71 -8.31 -11.69 -5.69
CA GLU A 71 -8.90 -12.39 -4.56
C GLU A 71 -7.99 -13.47 -3.97
N GLY A 72 -6.80 -13.68 -4.53
CA GLY A 72 -5.89 -14.77 -4.14
C GLY A 72 -4.98 -14.48 -2.95
N GLY A 73 -5.23 -13.43 -2.18
CA GLY A 73 -4.48 -13.11 -0.97
C GLY A 73 -3.66 -11.82 -1.04
N ILE A 74 -3.49 -11.22 -2.21
CA ILE A 74 -2.67 -10.00 -2.34
C ILE A 74 -3.27 -8.82 -1.57
N HIS A 75 -4.60 -8.70 -1.52
CA HIS A 75 -5.26 -7.64 -0.77
C HIS A 75 -5.18 -7.85 0.74
N GLU A 76 -5.03 -9.08 1.21
CA GLU A 76 -4.74 -9.35 2.62
C GLU A 76 -3.39 -8.78 3.01
N ALA A 77 -2.39 -8.87 2.13
CA ALA A 77 -1.07 -8.28 2.36
C ALA A 77 -1.15 -6.75 2.37
N ILE A 78 -1.92 -6.17 1.46
CA ILE A 78 -2.15 -4.71 1.43
C ILE A 78 -2.81 -4.24 2.73
N LEU A 79 -3.87 -4.92 3.17
CA LEU A 79 -4.57 -4.59 4.41
C LEU A 79 -3.67 -4.73 5.63
N ALA A 80 -2.83 -5.77 5.68
CA ALA A 80 -1.87 -5.96 6.77
C ALA A 80 -0.87 -4.81 6.84
N TYR A 81 -0.42 -4.32 5.69
CA TYR A 81 0.46 -3.15 5.62
C TYR A 81 -0.26 -1.90 6.11
N GLU A 82 -1.49 -1.66 5.62
CA GLU A 82 -2.28 -0.50 6.04
C GLU A 82 -2.53 -0.50 7.54
N ASP A 83 -2.87 -1.64 8.12
CA ASP A 83 -3.07 -1.78 9.57
C ASP A 83 -1.79 -1.50 10.35
N ALA A 84 -0.66 -2.00 9.85
CA ALA A 84 0.63 -1.81 10.52
C ALA A 84 1.07 -0.35 10.54
N VAL A 85 0.88 0.37 9.43
CA VAL A 85 1.37 1.75 9.30
C VAL A 85 0.38 2.81 9.77
N PHE A 86 -0.91 2.47 9.87
CA PHE A 86 -1.95 3.44 10.24
C PHE A 86 -1.63 4.14 11.56
N TYR A 87 -1.38 3.37 12.61
CA TYR A 87 -1.12 3.94 13.93
C TYR A 87 0.22 4.64 14.00
N GLU A 88 1.22 4.17 13.27
CA GLU A 88 2.52 4.85 13.18
C GLU A 88 2.37 6.25 12.58
N ILE A 89 1.64 6.36 11.47
CA ILE A 89 1.39 7.63 10.79
C ILE A 89 0.56 8.55 11.68
N LEU A 90 -0.50 8.02 12.29
CA LEU A 90 -1.35 8.80 13.19
C LEU A 90 -0.56 9.32 14.39
N ALA A 91 0.25 8.48 15.01
CA ALA A 91 1.11 8.87 16.14
C ALA A 91 2.06 10.00 15.75
N GLN A 92 2.67 9.89 14.56
CA GLN A 92 3.58 10.92 14.05
C GLN A 92 2.85 12.24 13.82
N GLU A 93 1.69 12.21 13.19
CA GLU A 93 0.91 13.41 12.92
C GLU A 93 0.45 14.09 14.20
N LEU A 94 0.00 13.32 15.19
CA LEU A 94 -0.43 13.87 16.47
C LEU A 94 0.74 14.44 17.26
N ALA A 95 1.88 13.76 17.25
CA ALA A 95 3.08 14.28 17.91
C ALA A 95 3.54 15.60 17.28
N LEU A 96 3.55 15.69 15.95
CA LEU A 96 3.88 16.93 15.24
C LEU A 96 2.90 18.06 15.58
N ARG A 97 1.61 17.77 15.63
CA ARG A 97 0.58 18.75 16.01
C ARG A 97 0.86 19.30 17.41
N ASP A 98 1.10 18.44 18.38
CA ASP A 98 1.34 18.83 19.76
C ASP A 98 2.61 19.68 19.89
N MET A 99 3.66 19.30 19.18
CA MET A 99 4.92 20.06 19.20
C MET A 99 4.77 21.45 18.61
N GLN A 100 3.96 21.59 17.55
CA GLN A 100 3.65 22.89 16.96
C GLN A 100 2.84 23.78 17.92
N GLU A 101 1.85 23.19 18.60
CA GLU A 101 1.01 23.93 19.57
C GLU A 101 1.81 24.50 20.75
N ILE A 102 2.82 23.76 21.23
CA ILE A 102 3.65 24.20 22.34
C ILE A 102 4.89 25.01 21.92
N GLY A 103 5.10 25.20 20.60
CA GLY A 103 6.21 25.99 20.09
C GLY A 103 7.58 25.31 20.12
N HIS A 104 7.64 23.98 20.23
CA HIS A 104 8.87 23.19 20.31
C HIS A 104 9.02 22.26 19.10
N ALA A 105 8.55 22.67 17.93
CA ALA A 105 8.50 21.83 16.72
C ALA A 105 9.88 21.32 16.27
N ASP A 106 10.96 21.98 16.67
CA ASP A 106 12.35 21.63 16.33
C ASP A 106 13.04 20.76 17.38
N ASN A 107 12.35 20.37 18.46
CA ASN A 107 12.92 19.50 19.48
C ASN A 107 12.69 18.02 19.12
N GLU A 108 13.67 17.41 18.45
CA GLU A 108 13.57 16.04 17.97
C GLU A 108 13.38 15.02 19.09
N THR A 109 14.04 15.20 20.23
CA THR A 109 13.93 14.26 21.35
C THR A 109 12.53 14.26 21.95
N GLU A 110 11.93 15.43 22.13
CA GLU A 110 10.57 15.54 22.67
C GLU A 110 9.55 15.02 21.66
N LEU A 111 9.76 15.29 20.37
CA LEU A 111 8.92 14.75 19.29
C LEU A 111 8.92 13.22 19.31
N GLU A 112 10.09 12.60 19.42
CA GLU A 112 10.23 11.15 19.48
C GLU A 112 9.52 10.58 20.71
N ASN A 113 9.68 11.22 21.87
CA ASN A 113 9.01 10.77 23.10
C ASN A 113 7.49 10.82 22.97
N ARG A 114 6.95 11.88 22.37
CA ARG A 114 5.51 12.00 22.13
C ARG A 114 5.01 10.95 21.16
N TYR A 115 5.78 10.71 20.10
CA TYR A 115 5.47 9.68 19.14
C TYR A 115 5.37 8.30 19.81
N GLU A 116 6.35 7.95 20.65
CA GLU A 116 6.35 6.69 21.38
C GLU A 116 5.18 6.60 22.37
N ASP A 117 4.82 7.70 23.02
CA ASP A 117 3.67 7.74 23.93
C ASP A 117 2.37 7.46 23.17
N TYR A 118 2.18 8.07 21.99
CA TYR A 118 1.01 7.79 21.16
C TYR A 118 0.98 6.36 20.68
N LEU A 119 2.11 5.82 20.21
CA LEU A 119 2.18 4.41 19.79
C LEU A 119 1.79 3.48 20.93
N GLY A 120 2.30 3.71 22.13
CA GLY A 120 1.94 2.91 23.30
C GLY A 120 0.44 2.95 23.60
N GLU A 121 -0.17 4.13 23.49
CA GLU A 121 -1.62 4.29 23.66
C GLU A 121 -2.38 3.48 22.60
N PHE A 122 -1.98 3.57 21.34
CA PHE A 122 -2.67 2.87 20.25
C PHE A 122 -2.48 1.35 20.32
N GLU A 123 -1.32 0.89 20.78
CA GLU A 123 -1.11 -0.55 21.00
C GLU A 123 -2.05 -1.13 22.05
N GLN A 124 -2.34 -0.36 23.10
CA GLN A 124 -3.21 -0.81 24.18
C GLN A 124 -4.69 -0.62 23.90
N HIS A 125 -5.08 0.47 23.26
CA HIS A 125 -6.48 0.87 23.18
C HIS A 125 -6.98 1.12 21.75
N GLY A 126 -6.13 1.00 20.74
CA GLY A 126 -6.53 1.33 19.37
C GLY A 126 -7.03 2.77 19.29
N THR A 127 -8.19 2.98 18.71
CA THR A 127 -8.82 4.30 18.58
C THR A 127 -9.82 4.62 19.70
N ASP A 128 -9.92 3.77 20.72
CA ASP A 128 -10.99 3.87 21.73
C ASP A 128 -10.97 5.21 22.49
N ASN A 129 -9.81 5.77 22.70
CA ASN A 129 -9.65 7.02 23.45
C ASN A 129 -9.47 8.24 22.56
N ILE A 130 -9.62 8.08 21.25
CA ILE A 130 -9.58 9.21 20.31
C ILE A 130 -10.99 9.77 20.16
N SER A 131 -11.09 11.09 20.18
CA SER A 131 -12.34 11.79 19.91
C SER A 131 -12.11 12.83 18.82
N VAL A 132 -13.16 13.09 18.05
CA VAL A 132 -13.15 14.09 17.00
C VAL A 132 -14.31 15.07 17.25
N ASN A 133 -13.99 16.35 17.19
CA ASN A 133 -15.04 17.38 17.27
C ASN A 133 -15.75 17.45 15.91
N MET A 134 -17.02 17.08 15.89
CA MET A 134 -17.83 16.97 14.67
C MET A 134 -18.72 18.20 14.45
N GLU A 135 -18.33 19.36 14.89
CA GLU A 135 -19.09 20.59 14.67
C GLU A 135 -19.17 21.01 13.21
#